data_5ebc2f9e506461f4383d4150249cf04b
#
_entry.id   5ebc2f9e506461f4383d4150249cf04b
#
_cell.length_a   1.000
_cell.length_b   1.000
_cell.length_c   1.000
_cell.angle_alpha   90.00
_cell.angle_beta   90.00
_cell.angle_gamma   90.00
#
_symmetry.space_group_name_H-M   'P 1'
#
loop_
_entity.id
_entity.type
_entity.pdbx_description
1 polymer ?
#
loop_
_entity_poly.entity_id
_entity_poly.type
_entity_poly.pdbx_seq_one_letter_code
_entity_poly.pdbx_strand_id
1 'polypeptide(L)'
;MKKSCINCHFFSKEYIEDNTGRRLCFAIGEQDRNDIKKQKENTLKQHYTVECHKGAWRDSVGKEDFYNRVVKLRRPYCFFFPYQQDMMFAAADELQKREQERNELKRSNMYTRIGLMFAAGGLFLNAVVSWLKM
;
A
#
# COMPACT_ATOMS: atom_id res chain seq x y z
N MET A 1 -10.82 -8.83 0.56
CA MET A 1 -11.10 -7.48 1.10
C MET A 1 -10.81 -6.45 0.02
N LYS A 2 -11.71 -5.46 -0.22
CA LYS A 2 -11.45 -4.41 -1.22
C LYS A 2 -10.32 -3.51 -0.72
N LYS A 3 -9.31 -3.26 -1.57
CA LYS A 3 -8.22 -2.32 -1.30
C LYS A 3 -8.74 -0.89 -1.47
N SER A 4 -9.43 -0.37 -0.47
CA SER A 4 -9.87 1.03 -0.40
C SER A 4 -9.17 1.73 0.76
N CYS A 5 -9.01 3.05 0.68
CA CYS A 5 -8.31 3.81 1.71
C CYS A 5 -8.93 3.64 3.09
N ILE A 6 -10.27 3.53 3.17
CA ILE A 6 -10.99 3.33 4.43
C ILE A 6 -10.60 2.01 5.14
N ASN A 7 -10.12 1.01 4.40
CA ASN A 7 -9.68 -0.26 4.94
C ASN A 7 -8.16 -0.35 5.11
N CYS A 8 -7.45 0.74 4.79
CA CYS A 8 -6.01 0.83 4.90
C CYS A 8 -5.59 1.30 6.29
N HIS A 9 -4.55 0.70 6.85
CA HIS A 9 -4.00 1.10 8.15
C HIS A 9 -3.41 2.52 8.09
N PHE A 10 -2.84 2.94 6.97
CA PHE A 10 -2.27 4.28 6.76
C PHE A 10 -3.32 5.37 6.51
N PHE A 11 -4.59 5.08 6.63
CA PHE A 11 -5.64 6.09 6.66
C PHE A 11 -5.63 6.75 8.02
N SER A 12 -5.26 8.04 8.07
CA SER A 12 -4.95 8.79 9.28
C SER A 12 -5.84 10.02 9.44
N LYS A 13 -5.94 10.49 10.66
CA LYS A 13 -6.46 11.79 11.04
C LYS A 13 -5.31 12.70 11.45
N GLU A 14 -5.34 13.93 10.98
CA GLU A 14 -4.36 14.96 11.28
C GLU A 14 -5.02 16.06 12.12
N TYR A 15 -4.36 16.42 13.20
CA TYR A 15 -4.67 17.59 14.01
C TYR A 15 -3.53 18.59 13.88
N ILE A 16 -3.88 19.87 13.84
CA ILE A 16 -2.92 20.95 13.97
C ILE A 16 -3.06 21.47 15.39
N GLU A 17 -2.01 21.40 16.16
CA GLU A 17 -1.97 21.93 17.50
C GLU A 17 -1.91 23.47 17.45
N ASP A 18 -2.93 24.16 17.94
CA ASP A 18 -3.11 25.60 17.79
C ASP A 18 -1.93 26.42 18.36
N ASN A 19 -1.29 25.94 19.42
CA ASN A 19 -0.23 26.66 20.12
C ASN A 19 1.15 26.52 19.48
N THR A 20 1.42 25.41 18.78
CA THR A 20 2.75 25.08 18.24
C THR A 20 2.78 24.98 16.73
N GLY A 21 1.61 24.92 16.08
CA GLY A 21 1.46 24.62 14.66
C GLY A 21 1.92 23.19 14.30
N ARG A 22 2.17 22.35 15.31
CA ARG A 22 2.65 20.98 15.11
C ARG A 22 1.53 20.10 14.56
N ARG A 23 1.85 19.35 13.53
CA ARG A 23 0.95 18.36 12.97
C ARG A 23 1.10 17.03 13.68
N LEU A 24 0.00 16.54 14.21
CA LEU A 24 -0.10 15.24 14.89
C LEU A 24 -0.94 14.30 14.04
N CYS A 25 -0.37 13.19 13.60
CA CYS A 25 -1.02 12.16 12.82
C CYS A 25 -1.35 10.94 13.67
N PHE A 26 -2.62 10.51 13.63
CA PHE A 26 -3.11 9.33 14.35
C PHE A 26 -3.83 8.37 13.41
N ALA A 27 -3.74 7.08 13.68
CA ALA A 27 -4.56 6.09 12.99
C ALA A 27 -6.04 6.33 13.28
N ILE A 28 -6.89 6.23 12.26
CA ILE A 28 -8.34 6.32 12.44
C ILE A 28 -8.85 5.01 13.02
N GLY A 29 -9.57 5.09 14.13
CA GLY A 29 -10.17 3.95 14.82
C GLY A 29 -11.27 3.27 14.01
N GLU A 30 -11.72 2.12 14.47
CA GLU A 30 -12.76 1.32 13.79
C GLU A 30 -14.12 2.05 13.76
N GLN A 31 -14.47 2.73 14.84
CA GLN A 31 -15.72 3.48 14.94
C GLN A 31 -15.77 4.60 13.89
N ASP A 32 -14.73 5.43 13.81
CA ASP A 32 -14.62 6.51 12.81
C ASP A 32 -14.71 5.95 11.38
N ARG A 33 -14.05 4.81 11.11
CA ARG A 33 -14.12 4.14 9.80
C ARG A 33 -15.53 3.70 9.44
N ASN A 34 -16.28 3.18 10.43
CA ASN A 34 -17.65 2.75 10.24
C ASN A 34 -18.59 3.92 10.01
N ASP A 35 -18.38 5.05 10.68
CA ASP A 35 -19.17 6.27 10.50
C ASP A 35 -18.92 6.89 9.11
N ILE A 36 -17.68 6.90 8.65
CA ILE A 36 -17.34 7.30 7.27
C ILE A 36 -18.03 6.39 6.25
N LYS A 37 -18.01 5.08 6.45
CA LYS A 37 -18.68 4.13 5.56
C LYS A 37 -20.19 4.33 5.48
N LYS A 38 -20.80 4.80 6.58
CA LYS A 38 -22.23 5.11 6.67
C LYS A 38 -22.56 6.52 6.18
N GLN A 39 -21.62 7.25 5.61
CA GLN A 39 -21.80 8.63 5.13
C GLN A 39 -22.16 9.64 6.23
N LYS A 40 -21.79 9.39 7.45
CA LYS A 40 -21.92 10.36 8.52
C LYS A 40 -20.86 11.46 8.40
N GLU A 41 -20.91 12.19 7.30
CA GLU A 41 -19.89 13.21 6.95
C GLU A 41 -19.72 14.30 8.01
N ASN A 42 -20.79 14.62 8.74
CA ASN A 42 -20.77 15.75 9.67
C ASN A 42 -19.92 15.51 10.92
N THR A 43 -19.64 14.26 11.26
CA THR A 43 -18.86 13.92 12.45
C THR A 43 -17.34 14.14 12.22
N LEU A 44 -16.88 14.07 10.97
CA LEU A 44 -15.46 14.17 10.64
C LEU A 44 -14.94 15.59 10.45
N LYS A 45 -15.84 16.56 10.18
CA LYS A 45 -15.44 17.90 9.74
C LYS A 45 -15.09 18.86 10.86
N GLN A 46 -15.35 18.54 12.11
CA GLN A 46 -15.32 19.56 13.17
C GLN A 46 -13.95 19.75 13.84
N HIS A 47 -13.06 18.74 13.84
CA HIS A 47 -11.84 18.84 14.65
C HIS A 47 -10.56 18.27 14.01
N TYR A 48 -10.62 17.62 12.85
CA TYR A 48 -9.43 17.06 12.20
C TYR A 48 -9.61 16.89 10.69
N THR A 49 -8.52 16.86 9.97
CA THR A 49 -8.46 16.49 8.56
C THR A 49 -8.09 15.03 8.41
N VAL A 50 -8.58 14.38 7.36
CA VAL A 50 -8.22 12.99 7.05
C VAL A 50 -7.24 12.95 5.90
N GLU A 51 -6.17 12.20 6.10
CA GLU A 51 -5.09 12.09 5.14
C GLU A 51 -4.58 10.65 4.99
N CYS A 52 -3.72 10.46 4.01
CA CYS A 52 -2.93 9.25 3.89
C CYS A 52 -1.56 9.48 4.54
N HIS A 53 -1.26 8.77 5.61
CA HIS A 53 0.04 8.84 6.30
C HIS A 53 1.24 8.64 5.34
N LYS A 54 1.05 7.91 4.25
CA LYS A 54 2.05 7.72 3.19
C LYS A 54 2.02 8.80 2.11
N GLY A 55 1.25 9.85 2.27
CA GLY A 55 1.19 10.98 1.34
C GLY A 55 0.57 10.66 -0.03
N ALA A 56 -0.11 9.53 -0.20
CA ALA A 56 -0.67 9.12 -1.49
C ALA A 56 -1.75 10.07 -2.05
N TRP A 57 -2.20 11.05 -1.26
CA TRP A 57 -3.24 12.01 -1.64
C TRP A 57 -2.73 13.44 -1.83
N ARG A 58 -1.48 13.74 -1.51
CA ARG A 58 -0.97 15.12 -1.51
C ARG A 58 -1.14 15.82 -2.86
N ASP A 59 -1.05 15.07 -3.95
CA ASP A 59 -1.09 15.63 -5.31
C ASP A 59 -2.49 15.62 -5.95
N SER A 60 -3.51 15.08 -5.27
CA SER A 60 -4.84 14.85 -5.85
C SER A 60 -5.98 15.52 -5.08
N VAL A 61 -5.69 16.54 -4.31
CA VAL A 61 -6.68 17.22 -3.46
C VAL A 61 -7.50 18.23 -4.27
N GLY A 62 -8.36 17.74 -5.15
CA GLY A 62 -9.58 18.46 -5.52
C GLY A 62 -10.66 18.15 -4.48
N LYS A 63 -11.54 19.12 -4.24
CA LYS A 63 -12.66 19.04 -3.29
C LYS A 63 -13.74 18.01 -3.66
N GLU A 64 -13.50 17.18 -4.65
CA GLU A 64 -14.47 16.24 -5.18
C GLU A 64 -14.62 15.05 -4.24
N ASP A 65 -15.84 14.88 -3.83
CA ASP A 65 -16.45 13.69 -3.25
C ASP A 65 -15.49 12.80 -2.40
N PHE A 66 -15.23 13.28 -1.20
CA PHE A 66 -14.44 12.57 -0.18
C PHE A 66 -14.85 11.09 -0.03
N TYR A 67 -16.14 10.80 -0.06
CA TYR A 67 -16.67 9.45 0.06
C TYR A 67 -16.20 8.54 -1.08
N ASN A 68 -16.33 8.99 -2.32
CA ASN A 68 -15.88 8.21 -3.46
C ASN A 68 -14.36 7.97 -3.42
N ARG A 69 -13.61 8.98 -3.02
CA ARG A 69 -12.16 8.90 -2.90
C ARG A 69 -11.72 7.87 -1.85
N VAL A 70 -12.33 7.89 -0.68
CA VAL A 70 -11.90 7.11 0.48
C VAL A 70 -12.48 5.70 0.47
N VAL A 71 -13.75 5.56 0.08
CA VAL A 71 -14.48 4.27 0.16
C VAL A 71 -14.44 3.50 -1.15
N LYS A 72 -14.60 4.17 -2.30
CA LYS A 72 -14.71 3.50 -3.61
C LYS A 72 -13.39 3.43 -4.38
N LEU A 73 -12.50 4.40 -4.23
CA LEU A 73 -11.33 4.50 -5.06
C LEU A 73 -10.31 3.40 -4.74
N ARG A 74 -10.05 2.57 -5.74
CA ARG A 74 -8.96 1.60 -5.74
C ARG A 74 -7.74 2.24 -6.36
N ARG A 75 -6.69 2.48 -5.57
CA ARG A 75 -5.43 3.03 -6.08
C ARG A 75 -4.46 1.90 -6.37
N PRO A 76 -4.04 1.69 -7.62
CA PRO A 76 -3.19 0.56 -8.01
C PRO A 76 -1.77 0.63 -7.41
N TYR A 77 -1.26 1.84 -7.14
CA TYR A 77 0.13 2.06 -6.69
C TYR A 77 0.24 2.54 -5.24
N CYS A 78 -0.79 2.37 -4.41
CA CYS A 78 -0.70 2.78 -3.01
C CYS A 78 -0.02 1.70 -2.14
N PHE A 79 0.62 2.16 -1.09
CA PHE A 79 1.19 1.31 -0.03
C PHE A 79 0.08 0.79 0.90
N PHE A 80 -0.89 0.06 0.34
CA PHE A 80 -2.02 -0.46 1.10
C PHE A 80 -1.53 -1.48 2.12
N PHE A 81 -1.92 -1.26 3.38
CA PHE A 81 -1.76 -2.20 4.47
C PHE A 81 -3.12 -2.39 5.16
N PRO A 82 -3.63 -3.62 5.36
CA PRO A 82 -4.90 -3.83 6.02
C PRO A 82 -4.91 -3.22 7.41
N TYR A 83 -6.03 -2.57 7.77
CA TYR A 83 -6.19 -2.00 9.10
C TYR A 83 -6.08 -3.10 10.17
N GLN A 84 -5.31 -2.82 11.20
CA GLN A 84 -5.19 -3.64 12.40
C GLN A 84 -5.34 -2.71 13.60
N GLN A 85 -6.24 -3.08 14.50
CA GLN A 85 -6.43 -2.37 15.75
C GLN A 85 -5.13 -2.40 16.57
N ASP A 86 -4.88 -1.35 17.32
CA ASP A 86 -3.75 -1.22 18.24
C ASP A 86 -2.33 -1.31 17.62
N MET A 87 -2.23 -1.34 16.28
CA MET A 87 -0.95 -1.30 15.60
C MET A 87 -0.50 0.15 15.36
N MET A 88 0.74 0.46 15.70
CA MET A 88 1.35 1.75 15.38
C MET A 88 1.77 1.83 13.91
N PHE A 89 1.78 3.05 13.34
CA PHE A 89 2.24 3.28 11.96
C PHE A 89 3.65 2.76 11.70
N ALA A 90 4.57 2.95 12.65
CA ALA A 90 5.94 2.46 12.52
C ALA A 90 6.02 0.93 12.40
N ALA A 91 5.20 0.21 13.16
CA ALA A 91 5.14 -1.25 13.07
C ALA A 91 4.55 -1.71 11.73
N ALA A 92 3.50 -1.04 11.27
CA ALA A 92 2.89 -1.31 9.96
C ALA A 92 3.87 -1.07 8.81
N ASP A 93 4.68 -0.01 8.90
CA ASP A 93 5.72 0.33 7.93
C ASP A 93 6.79 -0.75 7.86
N GLU A 94 7.28 -1.19 8.99
CA GLU A 94 8.29 -2.23 9.07
C GLU A 94 7.79 -3.56 8.50
N LEU A 95 6.56 -3.96 8.85
CA LEU A 95 5.95 -5.18 8.30
C LEU A 95 5.76 -5.09 6.78
N GLN A 96 5.33 -3.94 6.27
CA GLN A 96 5.17 -3.72 4.83
C GLN A 96 6.52 -3.80 4.11
N LYS A 97 7.57 -3.19 4.67
CA LYS A 97 8.91 -3.24 4.11
C LYS A 97 9.42 -4.68 4.02
N ARG A 98 9.27 -5.46 5.08
CA ARG A 98 9.65 -6.90 5.09
C ARG A 98 8.86 -7.70 4.05
N GLU A 99 7.59 -7.40 3.85
CA GLU A 99 6.80 -8.08 2.82
C GLU A 99 7.26 -7.70 1.40
N GLN A 100 7.62 -6.44 1.17
CA GLN A 100 8.19 -5.99 -0.10
C GLN A 100 9.51 -6.69 -0.39
N GLU A 101 10.44 -6.70 0.57
CA GLU A 101 11.74 -7.39 0.45
C GLU A 101 11.55 -8.88 0.15
N ARG A 102 10.62 -9.54 0.84
CA ARG A 102 10.29 -10.95 0.58
C ARG A 102 9.77 -11.19 -0.84
N ASN A 103 8.93 -10.27 -1.33
CA ASN A 103 8.39 -10.37 -2.69
C ASN A 103 9.47 -10.10 -3.76
N GLU A 104 10.39 -9.19 -3.52
CA GLU A 104 11.53 -8.93 -4.38
C GLU A 104 12.48 -10.14 -4.44
N LEU A 105 12.78 -10.74 -3.31
CA LEU A 105 13.56 -11.99 -3.25
C LEU A 105 12.88 -13.14 -4.03
N LYS A 106 11.57 -13.30 -3.89
CA LYS A 106 10.81 -14.29 -4.66
C LYS A 106 10.90 -14.04 -6.17
N ARG A 107 10.77 -12.77 -6.59
CA ARG A 107 10.91 -12.40 -8.00
C ARG A 107 12.33 -12.67 -8.52
N SER A 108 13.35 -12.25 -7.78
CA SER A 108 14.75 -12.49 -8.13
C SER A 108 15.03 -13.98 -8.30
N ASN A 109 14.61 -14.81 -7.34
CA ASN A 109 14.76 -16.25 -7.41
C ASN A 109 14.04 -16.88 -8.63
N MET A 110 12.87 -16.34 -8.98
CA MET A 110 12.16 -16.79 -10.19
C MET A 110 12.93 -16.46 -11.46
N TYR A 111 13.44 -15.25 -11.59
CA TYR A 111 14.27 -14.86 -12.75
C TYR A 111 15.55 -15.67 -12.85
N THR A 112 16.21 -15.95 -11.73
CA THR A 112 17.40 -16.81 -11.69
C THR A 112 17.09 -18.22 -12.18
N ARG A 113 15.98 -18.82 -11.76
CA ARG A 113 15.54 -20.14 -12.22
C ARG A 113 15.25 -20.15 -13.72
N ILE A 114 14.56 -19.13 -14.23
CA ILE A 114 14.28 -18.99 -15.66
C ILE A 114 15.57 -18.85 -16.44
N GLY A 115 16.51 -18.01 -16.00
CA GLY A 115 17.83 -17.86 -16.63
C GLY A 115 18.62 -19.17 -16.69
N LEU A 116 18.61 -19.94 -15.61
CA LEU A 116 19.26 -21.26 -15.57
C LEU A 116 18.61 -22.25 -16.56
N MET A 117 17.28 -22.23 -16.69
CA MET A 117 16.58 -23.08 -17.67
C MET A 117 17.00 -22.74 -19.11
N PHE A 118 17.10 -21.45 -19.46
CA PHE A 118 17.53 -21.01 -20.76
C PHE A 118 19.00 -21.36 -21.01
N ALA A 119 19.87 -21.21 -20.04
CA ALA A 119 21.28 -21.58 -20.13
C ALA A 119 21.43 -23.10 -20.37
N ALA A 120 20.73 -23.93 -19.61
CA ALA A 120 20.75 -25.38 -19.78
C ALA A 120 20.20 -25.80 -21.15
N GLY A 121 19.11 -25.18 -21.62
CA GLY A 121 18.55 -25.42 -22.96
C GLY A 121 19.52 -25.04 -24.09
N GLY A 122 20.21 -23.92 -23.95
CA GLY A 122 21.25 -23.49 -24.93
C GLY A 122 22.40 -24.46 -25.01
N LEU A 123 22.88 -24.96 -23.86
CA LEU A 123 23.94 -25.98 -23.86
C LEU A 123 23.50 -27.29 -24.50
N PHE A 124 22.27 -27.72 -24.23
CA PHE A 124 21.71 -28.92 -24.84
C PHE A 124 21.60 -28.80 -26.35
N LEU A 125 21.06 -27.70 -26.85
CA LEU A 125 20.97 -27.43 -28.28
C LEU A 125 22.37 -27.44 -28.95
N ASN A 126 23.35 -26.82 -28.31
CA ASN A 126 24.74 -26.81 -28.85
C ASN A 126 25.35 -28.21 -28.91
N ALA A 127 25.08 -29.04 -27.90
CA ALA A 127 25.53 -30.42 -27.89
C ALA A 127 24.89 -31.25 -29.04
N VAL A 128 23.58 -31.08 -29.26
CA VAL A 128 22.85 -31.75 -30.33
C VAL A 128 23.35 -31.32 -31.69
N VAL A 129 23.56 -30.04 -31.93
CA VAL A 129 24.11 -29.52 -33.19
C VAL A 129 25.53 -30.01 -33.45
N SER A 130 26.38 -30.09 -32.43
CA SER A 130 27.72 -30.66 -32.53
C SER A 130 27.68 -32.13 -32.90
N TRP A 131 26.78 -32.87 -32.33
CA TRP A 131 26.66 -34.34 -32.64
C TRP A 131 26.16 -34.59 -34.05
N LEU A 132 25.25 -33.75 -34.58
CA LEU A 132 24.72 -33.85 -35.94
C LEU A 132 25.74 -33.45 -37.03
N LYS A 133 26.82 -32.77 -36.66
CA LYS A 133 27.90 -32.37 -37.59
C LYS A 133 29.05 -33.37 -37.65
N MET A 134 29.07 -34.40 -36.86
CA MET A 134 29.97 -35.53 -36.89
C MET A 134 29.45 -36.64 -37.82
#